data_cc572d301d7e770d99e0fc7e953f6fb1
#
_entry.id   cc572d301d7e770d99e0fc7e953f6fb1
#
_cell.length_a   1.000
_cell.length_b   1.000
_cell.length_c   1.000
_cell.angle_alpha   90.00
_cell.angle_beta   90.00
_cell.angle_gamma   90.00
#
_symmetry.space_group_name_H-M   'P 1'
#
loop_
_entity.id
_entity.type
_entity.pdbx_description
1 polymer ?
#
loop_
_entity_poly.entity_id
_entity_poly.type
_entity_poly.pdbx_seq_one_letter_code
_entity_poly.pdbx_strand_id
1 'polypeptide(L)'
;MASKADVKKVLDRLQIETPSWAYGNSGTRFKVFGQPGVPRDPFEKVEDAAQVHKHTGAAHSVALHIPWDKVEDYAKFAKHAKDLGVVLGTINSNTFQDDDYKLGSVCHPDKKIREKAVRH
;
A
#
# COMPACT_ATOMS: atom_id res chain seq x y z
N MET A 1 12.96 -27.77 -20.07
CA MET A 1 13.51 -26.66 -19.23
C MET A 1 13.20 -25.35 -19.94
N ALA A 2 12.79 -24.31 -19.19
CA ALA A 2 12.59 -22.98 -19.79
C ALA A 2 13.92 -22.40 -20.29
N SER A 3 13.92 -21.76 -21.44
CA SER A 3 15.11 -21.08 -21.97
C SER A 3 15.38 -19.77 -21.24
N LYS A 4 16.60 -19.26 -21.34
CA LYS A 4 16.95 -17.91 -20.80
C LYS A 4 16.04 -16.82 -21.36
N ALA A 5 15.63 -16.95 -22.62
CA ALA A 5 14.71 -16.01 -23.26
C ALA A 5 13.29 -16.08 -22.67
N ASP A 6 12.81 -17.26 -22.30
CA ASP A 6 11.49 -17.42 -21.66
C ASP A 6 11.50 -16.82 -20.26
N VAL A 7 12.56 -17.07 -19.49
CA VAL A 7 12.74 -16.47 -18.16
C VAL A 7 12.78 -14.94 -18.25
N LYS A 8 13.53 -14.39 -19.22
CA LYS A 8 13.60 -12.94 -19.44
C LYS A 8 12.23 -12.35 -19.76
N LYS A 9 11.43 -12.98 -20.63
CA LYS A 9 10.06 -12.53 -20.94
C LYS A 9 9.14 -12.48 -19.71
N VAL A 10 9.31 -13.42 -18.78
CA VAL A 10 8.54 -13.41 -17.53
C VAL A 10 9.00 -12.26 -16.63
N LEU A 11 10.32 -12.05 -16.50
CA LEU A 11 10.87 -10.96 -15.70
C LEU A 11 10.51 -9.57 -16.26
N ASP A 12 10.50 -9.42 -17.57
CA ASP A 12 10.11 -8.17 -18.25
C ASP A 12 8.62 -7.81 -18.02
N ARG A 13 7.81 -8.77 -17.58
CA ARG A 13 6.39 -8.58 -17.22
C ARG A 13 6.16 -8.46 -15.70
N LEU A 14 7.22 -8.59 -14.91
CA LEU A 14 7.09 -8.49 -13.47
C LEU A 14 6.65 -7.07 -13.10
N GLN A 15 5.58 -7.00 -12.33
CA GLN A 15 5.04 -5.76 -11.79
C GLN A 15 5.18 -5.79 -10.28
N ILE A 16 5.68 -4.68 -9.74
CA ILE A 16 5.93 -4.54 -8.31
C ILE A 16 4.89 -3.57 -7.76
N GLU A 17 4.21 -3.99 -6.71
CA GLU A 17 3.39 -3.12 -5.89
C GLU A 17 4.23 -2.56 -4.76
N THR A 18 4.30 -1.23 -4.65
CA THR A 18 5.00 -0.55 -3.58
C THR A 18 4.03 -0.16 -2.46
N PRO A 19 4.39 -0.29 -1.19
CA PRO A 19 3.51 0.08 -0.10
C PRO A 19 3.52 1.59 0.13
N SER A 20 2.35 2.20 0.30
CA SER A 20 2.20 3.64 0.57
C SER A 20 3.03 4.12 1.77
N TRP A 21 3.16 3.27 2.78
CA TRP A 21 3.93 3.57 3.99
C TRP A 21 5.45 3.58 3.77
N ALA A 22 5.96 3.08 2.64
CA ALA A 22 7.35 3.25 2.27
C ALA A 22 7.70 4.71 1.90
N TYR A 23 6.69 5.50 1.54
CA TYR A 23 6.83 6.92 1.19
C TYR A 23 6.60 7.86 2.37
N GLY A 24 6.18 7.33 3.52
CA GLY A 24 5.94 8.10 4.74
C GLY A 24 7.19 8.28 5.61
N ASN A 25 6.98 8.86 6.77
CA ASN A 25 8.02 8.92 7.80
C ASN A 25 8.49 7.52 8.16
N SER A 26 9.80 7.37 8.33
CA SER A 26 10.44 6.12 8.69
C SER A 26 11.14 6.20 10.05
N GLY A 27 11.59 5.08 10.56
CA GLY A 27 12.26 5.02 11.84
C GLY A 27 12.67 3.61 12.22
N THR A 28 12.68 3.36 13.52
CA THR A 28 12.92 2.05 14.08
C THR A 28 11.59 1.34 14.36
N ARG A 29 11.65 0.06 14.74
CA ARG A 29 10.47 -0.67 15.24
C ARG A 29 9.82 -0.02 16.48
N PHE A 30 10.49 0.89 17.15
CA PHE A 30 10.04 1.52 18.40
C PHE A 30 9.51 2.94 18.20
N LYS A 31 9.99 3.65 17.20
CA LYS A 31 9.62 5.05 16.97
C LYS A 31 9.79 5.44 15.50
N VAL A 32 8.80 6.16 14.99
CA VAL A 32 8.85 6.84 13.70
C VAL A 32 9.30 8.28 13.92
N PHE A 33 10.19 8.77 13.08
CA PHE A 33 10.74 10.12 13.13
C PHE A 33 10.23 10.94 11.95
N GLY A 34 9.86 12.20 12.20
CA GLY A 34 9.53 13.15 11.15
C GLY A 34 10.75 13.46 10.29
N GLN A 35 10.59 13.43 8.98
CA GLN A 35 11.65 13.72 8.02
C GLN A 35 11.23 14.87 7.11
N PRO A 36 12.15 15.79 6.73
CA PRO A 36 11.86 16.81 5.74
C PRO A 36 11.52 16.17 4.37
N GLY A 37 10.53 16.74 3.67
CA GLY A 37 10.21 16.36 2.31
C GLY A 37 9.39 15.08 2.14
N VAL A 38 8.95 14.43 3.24
CA VAL A 38 8.05 13.28 3.12
C VAL A 38 6.63 13.72 2.74
N PRO A 39 5.89 12.87 2.02
CA PRO A 39 4.49 13.07 1.72
C PRO A 39 3.64 13.35 2.97
N ARG A 40 2.76 14.33 2.87
CA ARG A 40 1.89 14.80 3.95
C ARG A 40 0.54 14.12 3.96
N ASP A 41 0.12 13.60 2.79
CA ASP A 41 -1.17 12.97 2.57
C ASP A 41 -1.07 11.81 1.55
N PRO A 42 -2.14 11.03 1.35
CA PRO A 42 -2.14 9.91 0.42
C PRO A 42 -1.88 10.32 -1.04
N PHE A 43 -2.28 11.53 -1.46
CA PHE A 43 -2.05 12.00 -2.84
C PHE A 43 -0.56 12.21 -3.10
N GLU A 44 0.14 12.87 -2.19
CA GLU A 44 1.59 13.05 -2.28
C GLU A 44 2.36 11.73 -2.25
N LYS A 45 1.89 10.72 -1.47
CA LYS A 45 2.48 9.38 -1.49
C LYS A 45 2.37 8.72 -2.87
N VAL A 46 1.24 8.89 -3.54
CA VAL A 46 1.05 8.36 -4.90
C VAL A 46 1.91 9.11 -5.92
N GLU A 47 2.14 10.41 -5.74
CA GLU A 47 3.07 11.19 -6.56
C GLU A 47 4.50 10.67 -6.43
N ASP A 48 4.97 10.38 -5.22
CA ASP A 48 6.28 9.78 -4.99
C ASP A 48 6.38 8.36 -5.60
N ALA A 49 5.33 7.55 -5.44
CA ALA A 49 5.27 6.23 -6.07
C ALA A 49 5.34 6.32 -7.59
N ALA A 50 4.69 7.32 -8.19
CA ALA A 50 4.77 7.58 -9.63
C ALA A 50 6.19 7.95 -10.07
N GLN A 51 6.96 8.70 -9.25
CA GLN A 51 8.37 8.96 -9.54
C GLN A 51 9.19 7.66 -9.52
N VAL A 52 8.96 6.79 -8.53
CA VAL A 52 9.62 5.47 -8.49
C VAL A 52 9.28 4.66 -9.73
N HIS A 53 8.00 4.61 -10.13
CA HIS A 53 7.59 3.93 -11.35
C HIS A 53 8.25 4.53 -12.59
N LYS A 54 8.28 5.85 -12.73
CA LYS A 54 8.91 6.56 -13.85
C LYS A 54 10.39 6.20 -14.03
N HIS A 55 11.11 6.01 -12.91
CA HIS A 55 12.54 5.70 -12.95
C HIS A 55 12.84 4.21 -13.08
N THR A 56 11.94 3.33 -12.65
CA THR A 56 12.16 1.87 -12.62
C THR A 56 11.44 1.13 -13.75
N GLY A 57 10.32 1.67 -14.23
CA GLY A 57 9.43 1.01 -15.19
C GLY A 57 8.65 -0.19 -14.62
N ALA A 58 8.83 -0.55 -13.34
CA ALA A 58 8.30 -1.78 -12.78
C ALA A 58 7.27 -1.58 -11.66
N ALA A 59 7.31 -0.45 -10.95
CA ALA A 59 6.51 -0.20 -9.74
C ALA A 59 5.23 0.59 -10.05
N HIS A 60 4.32 0.02 -10.84
CA HIS A 60 3.13 0.73 -11.33
C HIS A 60 1.92 0.67 -10.39
N SER A 61 2.00 -0.07 -9.29
CA SER A 61 0.92 -0.25 -8.31
C SER A 61 1.31 0.20 -6.92
N VAL A 62 0.36 0.77 -6.17
CA VAL A 62 0.56 1.26 -4.80
C VAL A 62 -0.45 0.60 -3.88
N ALA A 63 0.04 -0.14 -2.88
CA ALA A 63 -0.79 -0.68 -1.80
C ALA A 63 -1.12 0.42 -0.78
N LEU A 64 -2.37 0.51 -0.38
CA LEU A 64 -2.84 1.49 0.61
C LEU A 64 -2.93 0.87 1.99
N HIS A 65 -2.74 1.69 3.02
CA HIS A 65 -2.84 1.29 4.42
C HIS A 65 -3.94 2.09 5.13
N ILE A 66 -5.04 1.46 5.40
CA ILE A 66 -6.18 2.08 6.08
C ILE A 66 -6.03 1.90 7.60
N PRO A 67 -6.19 2.98 8.42
CA PRO A 67 -6.85 4.26 8.08
C PRO A 67 -5.92 5.39 7.61
N TRP A 68 -4.60 5.21 7.56
CA TRP A 68 -3.64 6.31 7.27
C TRP A 68 -3.73 6.87 5.85
N ASP A 69 -4.20 6.06 4.89
CA ASP A 69 -4.40 6.47 3.51
C ASP A 69 -5.90 6.69 3.19
N LYS A 70 -6.71 6.90 4.22
CA LYS A 70 -8.13 7.19 4.03
C LYS A 70 -8.31 8.57 3.43
N VAL A 71 -9.14 8.65 2.39
CA VAL A 71 -9.52 9.90 1.71
C VAL A 71 -11.05 10.01 1.68
N GLU A 72 -11.56 11.23 1.50
CA GLU A 72 -13.00 11.47 1.38
C GLU A 72 -13.57 11.03 0.03
N ASP A 73 -12.81 11.22 -1.04
CA ASP A 73 -13.21 10.89 -2.42
C ASP A 73 -12.22 9.91 -3.06
N TYR A 74 -12.55 8.63 -2.99
CA TYR A 74 -11.75 7.57 -3.60
C TYR A 74 -11.78 7.58 -5.13
N ALA A 75 -12.84 8.09 -5.76
CA ALA A 75 -12.91 8.19 -7.21
C ALA A 75 -11.91 9.25 -7.72
N LYS A 76 -11.85 10.41 -7.06
CA LYS A 76 -10.85 11.45 -7.32
C LYS A 76 -9.43 10.91 -7.09
N PHE A 77 -9.22 10.18 -6.01
CA PHE A 77 -7.92 9.61 -5.67
C PHE A 77 -7.46 8.57 -6.71
N ALA A 78 -8.33 7.65 -7.13
CA ALA A 78 -8.03 6.68 -8.17
C ALA A 78 -7.76 7.35 -9.52
N LYS A 79 -8.51 8.41 -9.85
CA LYS A 79 -8.25 9.21 -11.06
C LYS A 79 -6.88 9.87 -11.01
N HIS A 80 -6.50 10.47 -9.88
CA HIS A 80 -5.19 11.09 -9.69
C HIS A 80 -4.05 10.08 -9.90
N ALA A 81 -4.13 8.90 -9.28
CA ALA A 81 -3.16 7.84 -9.47
C ALA A 81 -3.02 7.44 -10.94
N LYS A 82 -4.16 7.25 -11.63
CA LYS A 82 -4.20 6.90 -13.05
C LYS A 82 -3.57 7.98 -13.94
N ASP A 83 -3.84 9.27 -13.67
CA ASP A 83 -3.27 10.40 -14.42
C ASP A 83 -1.74 10.45 -14.27
N LEU A 84 -1.19 9.95 -13.16
CA LEU A 84 0.24 9.80 -12.90
C LEU A 84 0.85 8.50 -13.46
N GLY A 85 0.05 7.62 -14.07
CA GLY A 85 0.50 6.36 -14.64
C GLY A 85 0.67 5.22 -13.64
N VAL A 86 0.10 5.34 -12.44
CA VAL A 86 0.07 4.27 -11.42
C VAL A 86 -1.36 3.90 -11.05
N VAL A 87 -1.54 2.75 -10.42
CA VAL A 87 -2.85 2.27 -9.96
C VAL A 87 -2.85 2.03 -8.46
N LEU A 88 -4.01 2.23 -7.83
CA LEU A 88 -4.22 1.81 -6.46
C LEU A 88 -4.46 0.31 -6.44
N GLY A 89 -3.63 -0.40 -5.70
CA GLY A 89 -3.63 -1.86 -5.64
C GLY A 89 -4.27 -2.41 -4.37
N THR A 90 -3.51 -3.20 -3.62
CA THR A 90 -3.99 -3.89 -2.42
C THR A 90 -4.38 -2.91 -1.31
N ILE A 91 -5.44 -3.24 -0.58
CA ILE A 91 -5.84 -2.53 0.65
C ILE A 91 -5.36 -3.34 1.85
N ASN A 92 -4.53 -2.73 2.68
CA ASN A 92 -4.11 -3.26 3.98
C ASN A 92 -4.88 -2.53 5.07
N SER A 93 -5.64 -3.26 5.87
CA SER A 93 -6.39 -2.69 6.99
C SER A 93 -5.65 -2.87 8.31
N ASN A 94 -5.79 -1.91 9.22
CA ASN A 94 -5.23 -2.02 10.57
C ASN A 94 -6.12 -2.91 11.46
N THR A 95 -6.20 -4.17 11.13
CA THR A 95 -6.91 -5.18 11.91
C THR A 95 -6.00 -6.01 12.80
N PHE A 96 -4.95 -5.38 13.37
CA PHE A 96 -3.92 -6.05 14.16
C PHE A 96 -3.41 -5.26 15.39
N GLN A 97 -3.62 -3.95 15.47
CA GLN A 97 -3.10 -3.13 16.57
C GLN A 97 -4.07 -3.05 17.78
N ASP A 98 -5.37 -3.22 17.56
CA ASP A 98 -6.36 -3.19 18.62
C ASP A 98 -6.27 -4.47 19.48
N ASP A 99 -6.40 -4.33 20.80
CA ASP A 99 -6.32 -5.43 21.77
C ASP A 99 -7.33 -6.56 21.49
N ASP A 100 -8.48 -6.21 20.91
CA ASP A 100 -9.48 -7.19 20.48
C ASP A 100 -8.93 -8.18 19.43
N TYR A 101 -7.90 -7.80 18.67
CA TYR A 101 -7.30 -8.65 17.63
C TYR A 101 -6.19 -9.57 18.14
N LYS A 102 -5.98 -9.64 19.45
CA LYS A 102 -4.93 -10.47 20.07
C LYS A 102 -4.99 -11.95 19.65
N LEU A 103 -6.20 -12.48 19.43
CA LEU A 103 -6.42 -13.87 19.00
C LEU A 103 -6.83 -13.98 17.52
N GLY A 104 -6.51 -12.97 16.71
CA GLY A 104 -6.90 -12.86 15.32
C GLY A 104 -7.96 -11.79 15.08
N SER A 105 -8.22 -11.46 13.83
CA SER A 105 -9.21 -10.47 13.41
C SER A 105 -10.39 -11.13 12.69
N VAL A 106 -10.31 -11.31 11.37
CA VAL A 106 -11.36 -11.99 10.58
C VAL A 106 -11.52 -13.48 10.90
N CYS A 107 -10.53 -14.10 11.52
CA CYS A 107 -10.54 -15.48 11.98
C CYS A 107 -10.66 -15.59 13.51
N HIS A 108 -10.99 -14.51 14.23
CA HIS A 108 -11.12 -14.51 15.68
C HIS A 108 -12.23 -15.49 16.15
N PRO A 109 -12.06 -16.24 17.27
CA PRO A 109 -13.08 -17.13 17.81
C PRO A 109 -14.40 -16.43 18.11
N ASP A 110 -14.37 -15.20 18.66
CA ASP A 110 -15.56 -14.39 18.91
C ASP A 110 -16.10 -13.77 17.62
N LYS A 111 -17.38 -14.03 17.34
CA LYS A 111 -18.10 -13.49 16.18
C LYS A 111 -18.11 -11.97 16.15
N LYS A 112 -18.25 -11.30 17.31
CA LYS A 112 -18.30 -9.83 17.40
C LYS A 112 -16.98 -9.20 16.92
N ILE A 113 -15.86 -9.83 17.26
CA ILE A 113 -14.54 -9.36 16.82
C ILE A 113 -14.38 -9.56 15.32
N ARG A 114 -14.81 -10.70 14.74
CA ARG A 114 -14.81 -10.90 13.28
C ARG A 114 -15.63 -9.84 12.55
N GLU A 115 -16.84 -9.55 13.06
CA GLU A 115 -17.72 -8.51 12.49
C GLU A 115 -17.12 -7.10 12.62
N LYS A 116 -16.44 -6.81 13.75
CA LYS A 116 -15.65 -5.57 13.93
C LYS A 116 -14.58 -5.45 12.86
N ALA A 117 -13.80 -6.50 12.64
CA ALA A 117 -12.72 -6.51 11.64
C ALA A 117 -13.23 -6.32 10.19
N VAL A 118 -14.40 -6.87 9.86
CA VAL A 118 -15.01 -6.71 8.53
C VAL A 118 -15.54 -5.28 8.30
N ARG A 119 -15.94 -4.59 9.39
CA ARG A 119 -16.43 -3.21 9.30
C ARG A 119 -15.32 -2.14 9.35
N HIS A 120 -14.09 -2.54 9.64
CA HIS A 120 -12.93 -1.65 9.75
C HIS A 120 -12.54 -1.06 8.39
#